data_65adb361c56a4b8e6fd41f89f7546562
#
_entry.id   65adb361c56a4b8e6fd41f89f7546562
#
_cell.length_a   1.000
_cell.length_b   1.000
_cell.length_c   1.000
_cell.angle_alpha   90.00
_cell.angle_beta   90.00
_cell.angle_gamma   90.00
#
_symmetry.space_group_name_H-M   'P 1'
#
loop_
_entity.id
_entity.type
_entity.pdbx_description
1 polymer ?
#
loop_
_entity_poly.entity_id
_entity_poly.type
_entity_poly.pdbx_seq_one_letter_code
_entity_poly.pdbx_strand_id
1 'polypeptide(L)'
;MYYNLINYNKIGGDILKQYNLGIEATLEILGGKWKALIVCLLMSGAKRTSELERLIPDISQKVLIQQLRELERDGIVGRINYHQMPPKVEYYVTEYGKTANEIIDVMCTWGGENIRLRKLQGEDINLLEK
;
A
#
# COMPACT_ATOMS: atom_id res chain seq x y z
N MET A 1 -9.83 17.18 15.97
CA MET A 1 -8.78 17.48 16.34
C MET A 1 -7.73 17.73 15.41
N TYR A 2 -6.76 17.78 15.37
CA TYR A 2 -5.69 18.24 14.83
C TYR A 2 -5.26 17.77 13.54
N TYR A 3 -6.03 17.19 12.75
CA TYR A 3 -5.58 16.87 11.48
C TYR A 3 -6.34 17.65 10.49
N ASN A 4 -5.82 18.78 10.12
CA ASN A 4 -6.16 19.26 8.83
C ASN A 4 -5.37 18.47 7.87
N LEU A 5 -6.00 17.77 7.02
CA LEU A 5 -5.38 16.91 6.10
C LEU A 5 -4.30 17.67 5.31
N ILE A 6 -4.41 17.87 4.07
CA ILE A 6 -3.36 18.48 3.26
C ILE A 6 -3.75 19.89 2.91
N ASN A 7 -2.91 20.87 3.24
CA ASN A 7 -3.11 22.26 2.86
C ASN A 7 -2.22 22.63 1.69
N TYR A 8 -2.81 23.30 0.71
CA TYR A 8 -2.09 23.80 -0.44
C TYR A 8 -2.13 25.32 -0.40
N ASN A 9 -0.97 25.93 -0.35
CA ASN A 9 -0.83 27.38 -0.41
C ASN A 9 -0.12 27.77 -1.70
N LYS A 10 -0.58 28.84 -2.33
CA LYS A 10 0.08 29.40 -3.50
C LYS A 10 1.09 30.45 -3.07
N ILE A 11 2.33 30.30 -3.53
CA ILE A 11 3.38 31.28 -3.31
C ILE A 11 4.00 31.56 -4.66
N GLY A 12 3.87 32.81 -5.14
CA GLY A 12 4.48 33.22 -6.40
C GLY A 12 4.00 32.43 -7.61
N GLY A 13 2.77 31.91 -7.59
CA GLY A 13 2.21 31.06 -8.66
C GLY A 13 2.39 29.59 -8.46
N ASP A 14 3.27 29.15 -7.54
CA ASP A 14 3.48 27.75 -7.22
C ASP A 14 2.54 27.29 -6.10
N ILE A 15 2.27 25.97 -6.05
CA ILE A 15 1.49 25.36 -4.98
C ILE A 15 2.46 24.79 -3.96
N LEU A 16 2.41 25.32 -2.74
CA LEU A 16 3.17 24.76 -1.62
C LEU A 16 2.31 23.75 -0.88
N LYS A 17 2.74 22.52 -0.86
CA LYS A 17 2.07 21.44 -0.12
C LYS A 17 2.54 21.49 1.33
N GLN A 18 1.60 21.53 2.25
CA GLN A 18 1.89 21.59 3.68
C GLN A 18 1.27 20.43 4.44
N TYR A 19 2.01 19.91 5.41
CA TYR A 19 1.54 18.87 6.32
C TYR A 19 1.69 19.35 7.76
N ASN A 20 0.73 19.04 8.61
CA ASN A 20 0.84 19.34 10.03
C ASN A 20 1.66 18.28 10.76
N LEU A 21 1.51 17.02 10.35
CA LEU A 21 2.20 15.89 10.96
C LEU A 21 2.74 14.95 9.87
N GLY A 22 3.87 14.32 10.14
CA GLY A 22 4.47 13.38 9.21
C GLY A 22 3.56 12.22 8.83
N ILE A 23 2.67 11.79 9.73
CA ILE A 23 1.73 10.71 9.44
C ILE A 23 0.81 11.02 8.25
N GLU A 24 0.53 12.30 8.01
CA GLU A 24 -0.29 12.71 6.86
C GLU A 24 0.35 12.29 5.54
N ALA A 25 1.67 12.47 5.42
CA ALA A 25 2.41 12.05 4.24
C ALA A 25 2.41 10.52 4.10
N THR A 26 2.57 9.81 5.21
CA THR A 26 2.53 8.35 5.22
C THR A 26 1.17 7.83 4.74
N LEU A 27 0.08 8.38 5.25
CA LEU A 27 -1.27 7.97 4.88
C LEU A 27 -1.61 8.33 3.44
N GLU A 28 -1.03 9.39 2.91
CA GLU A 28 -1.20 9.76 1.51
C GLU A 28 -0.61 8.69 0.58
N ILE A 29 0.53 8.11 0.96
CA ILE A 29 1.24 7.12 0.15
C ILE A 29 0.75 5.69 0.41
N LEU A 30 0.52 5.33 1.66
CA LEU A 30 0.19 3.97 2.05
C LEU A 30 -1.24 3.79 2.56
N GLY A 31 -2.02 4.88 2.61
CA GLY A 31 -3.36 4.83 3.16
C GLY A 31 -4.38 4.18 2.22
N GLY A 32 -5.63 4.22 2.67
CA GLY A 32 -6.72 3.56 1.98
C GLY A 32 -6.73 2.06 2.26
N LYS A 33 -7.57 1.36 1.52
CA LYS A 33 -7.82 -0.07 1.77
C LYS A 33 -6.71 -0.97 1.23
N TRP A 34 -6.04 -0.58 0.13
CA TRP A 34 -5.29 -1.52 -0.68
C TRP A 34 -3.78 -1.31 -0.71
N LYS A 35 -3.28 -0.08 -0.61
CA LYS A 35 -1.87 0.20 -0.88
C LYS A 35 -0.91 -0.52 0.04
N ALA A 36 -1.10 -0.42 1.35
CA ALA A 36 -0.23 -1.11 2.31
C ALA A 36 -0.30 -2.64 2.13
N LEU A 37 -1.50 -3.16 1.84
CA LEU A 37 -1.68 -4.59 1.59
C LEU A 37 -0.91 -5.04 0.35
N ILE A 38 -0.98 -4.28 -0.75
CA ILE A 38 -0.25 -4.59 -1.98
C ILE A 38 1.26 -4.59 -1.71
N VAL A 39 1.78 -3.56 -1.04
CA VAL A 39 3.21 -3.48 -0.71
C VAL A 39 3.62 -4.67 0.16
N CYS A 40 2.81 -5.01 1.15
CA CYS A 40 3.06 -6.17 2.01
C CYS A 40 3.22 -7.46 1.19
N LEU A 41 2.33 -7.69 0.24
CA LEU A 41 2.40 -8.87 -0.61
C LEU A 41 3.62 -8.87 -1.53
N LEU A 42 4.05 -7.70 -1.98
CA LEU A 42 5.22 -7.58 -2.85
C LEU A 42 6.55 -7.69 -2.11
N MET A 43 6.54 -7.61 -0.78
CA MET A 43 7.76 -7.75 0.00
C MET A 43 8.41 -9.12 -0.13
N SER A 44 7.63 -10.15 -0.39
CA SER A 44 8.15 -11.51 -0.59
C SER A 44 8.75 -11.73 -1.98
N GLY A 45 8.63 -10.77 -2.88
CA GLY A 45 9.16 -10.84 -4.23
C GLY A 45 8.24 -10.22 -5.25
N ALA A 46 8.77 -10.00 -6.45
CA ALA A 46 8.01 -9.43 -7.56
C ALA A 46 6.84 -10.31 -7.94
N LYS A 47 5.74 -9.69 -8.37
CA LYS A 47 4.52 -10.41 -8.74
C LYS A 47 3.85 -9.76 -9.95
N ARG A 48 3.15 -10.60 -10.71
CA ARG A 48 2.26 -10.16 -11.79
C ARG A 48 0.92 -9.71 -11.20
N THR A 49 0.18 -8.91 -11.96
CA THR A 49 -1.17 -8.51 -11.54
C THR A 49 -2.08 -9.69 -11.29
N SER A 50 -1.99 -10.75 -12.11
CA SER A 50 -2.78 -11.96 -11.94
C SER A 50 -2.51 -12.66 -10.60
N GLU A 51 -1.26 -12.63 -10.14
CA GLU A 51 -0.90 -13.20 -8.84
C GLU A 51 -1.49 -12.36 -7.70
N LEU A 52 -1.40 -11.04 -7.83
CA LEU A 52 -1.98 -10.13 -6.83
C LEU A 52 -3.51 -10.27 -6.78
N GLU A 53 -4.17 -10.42 -7.91
CA GLU A 53 -5.62 -10.64 -7.96
C GLU A 53 -6.03 -11.91 -7.21
N ARG A 54 -5.24 -12.97 -7.32
CA ARG A 54 -5.51 -14.20 -6.57
C ARG A 54 -5.31 -14.03 -5.08
N LEU A 55 -4.31 -13.23 -4.68
CA LEU A 55 -4.00 -13.00 -3.26
C LEU A 55 -4.94 -12.00 -2.61
N ILE A 56 -5.60 -11.16 -3.41
CA ILE A 56 -6.56 -10.16 -2.94
C ILE A 56 -7.87 -10.36 -3.70
N PRO A 57 -8.67 -11.39 -3.35
CA PRO A 57 -9.85 -11.75 -4.13
C PRO A 57 -10.89 -10.63 -4.25
N ASP A 58 -10.94 -9.71 -3.28
CA ASP A 58 -11.95 -8.65 -3.25
C ASP A 58 -11.59 -7.43 -4.09
N ILE A 59 -10.36 -7.36 -4.63
CA ILE A 59 -9.97 -6.21 -5.44
C ILE A 59 -10.34 -6.41 -6.91
N SER A 60 -10.90 -5.38 -7.54
CA SER A 60 -11.12 -5.43 -8.98
C SER A 60 -9.81 -5.16 -9.72
N GLN A 61 -9.71 -5.67 -10.95
CA GLN A 61 -8.54 -5.43 -11.78
C GLN A 61 -8.30 -3.93 -11.99
N LYS A 62 -9.37 -3.19 -12.22
CA LYS A 62 -9.30 -1.73 -12.42
C LYS A 62 -8.68 -1.03 -11.22
N VAL A 63 -9.15 -1.36 -10.01
CA VAL A 63 -8.65 -0.75 -8.78
C VAL A 63 -7.21 -1.17 -8.52
N LEU A 64 -6.88 -2.45 -8.73
CA LEU A 64 -5.51 -2.93 -8.55
C LEU A 64 -4.53 -2.16 -9.44
N ILE A 65 -4.85 -2.04 -10.72
CA ILE A 65 -4.00 -1.29 -11.68
C ILE A 65 -3.85 0.15 -11.25
N GLN A 66 -4.93 0.79 -10.81
CA GLN A 66 -4.89 2.18 -10.34
C GLN A 66 -3.99 2.33 -9.12
N GLN A 67 -4.12 1.44 -8.14
CA GLN A 67 -3.30 1.47 -6.93
C GLN A 67 -1.82 1.23 -7.25
N LEU A 68 -1.53 0.31 -8.14
CA LEU A 68 -0.14 0.05 -8.57
C LEU A 68 0.46 1.26 -9.29
N ARG A 69 -0.32 1.95 -10.12
CA ARG A 69 0.14 3.18 -10.79
C ARG A 69 0.47 4.29 -9.79
N GLU A 70 -0.37 4.44 -8.76
CA GLU A 70 -0.13 5.44 -7.73
C GLU A 70 1.11 5.10 -6.91
N LEU A 71 1.28 3.84 -6.54
CA LEU A 71 2.48 3.38 -5.82
C LEU A 71 3.75 3.53 -6.68
N GLU A 72 3.64 3.31 -7.98
CA GLU A 72 4.75 3.51 -8.91
C GLU A 72 5.08 5.01 -9.03
N ARG A 73 4.08 5.85 -9.16
CA ARG A 73 4.25 7.31 -9.19
C ARG A 73 4.97 7.81 -7.94
N ASP A 74 4.63 7.25 -6.78
CA ASP A 74 5.22 7.66 -5.50
C ASP A 74 6.57 6.99 -5.24
N GLY A 75 7.04 6.16 -6.17
CA GLY A 75 8.37 5.54 -6.08
C GLY A 75 8.45 4.34 -5.15
N ILE A 76 7.32 3.85 -4.63
CA ILE A 76 7.27 2.71 -3.69
C ILE A 76 7.42 1.39 -4.43
N VAL A 77 6.78 1.26 -5.59
CA VAL A 77 6.92 0.07 -6.43
C VAL A 77 7.49 0.45 -7.79
N GLY A 78 8.17 -0.50 -8.41
CA GLY A 78 8.63 -0.41 -9.78
C GLY A 78 7.97 -1.47 -10.62
N ARG A 79 8.11 -1.33 -11.93
CA ARG A 79 7.50 -2.24 -12.89
C ARG A 79 8.57 -2.71 -13.86
N ILE A 80 8.63 -4.03 -14.08
CA ILE A 80 9.51 -4.63 -15.08
C ILE A 80 8.66 -5.18 -16.19
N ASN A 81 8.91 -4.71 -17.43
CA ASN A 81 8.31 -5.28 -18.62
C ASN A 81 9.39 -6.12 -19.29
N TYR A 82 9.15 -7.43 -19.40
CA TYR A 82 10.13 -8.37 -19.96
C TYR A 82 10.15 -8.38 -21.48
N HIS A 83 9.23 -7.63 -22.12
CA HIS A 83 9.18 -7.52 -23.60
C HIS A 83 9.20 -8.86 -24.33
N GLN A 84 8.38 -9.79 -23.87
CA GLN A 84 8.32 -11.14 -24.41
C GLN A 84 6.89 -11.49 -24.83
N MET A 85 6.73 -12.62 -25.53
CA MET A 85 5.43 -13.17 -25.90
C MET A 85 5.28 -14.57 -25.29
N PRO A 86 4.24 -14.83 -24.48
CA PRO A 86 3.20 -13.85 -24.07
C PRO A 86 3.76 -12.74 -23.20
N PRO A 87 3.09 -11.59 -23.10
CA PRO A 87 3.57 -10.46 -22.31
C PRO A 87 3.78 -10.84 -20.85
N LYS A 88 4.87 -10.35 -20.27
CA LYS A 88 5.17 -10.53 -18.87
C LYS A 88 5.56 -9.18 -18.25
N VAL A 89 4.78 -8.73 -17.28
CA VAL A 89 5.04 -7.52 -16.51
C VAL A 89 4.96 -7.89 -15.03
N GLU A 90 5.96 -7.50 -14.27
CA GLU A 90 5.99 -7.73 -12.84
C GLU A 90 6.15 -6.42 -12.09
N TYR A 91 5.59 -6.36 -10.89
CA TYR A 91 5.75 -5.24 -9.96
C TYR A 91 6.60 -5.70 -8.78
N TYR A 92 7.42 -4.80 -8.26
CA TYR A 92 8.32 -5.08 -7.15
C TYR A 92 8.44 -3.87 -6.24
N VAL A 93 8.87 -4.08 -4.99
CA VAL A 93 9.14 -2.98 -4.05
C VAL A 93 10.51 -2.40 -4.35
N THR A 94 10.59 -1.09 -4.60
CA THR A 94 11.86 -0.41 -4.86
C THR A 94 12.73 -0.34 -3.60
N GLU A 95 13.99 0.05 -3.76
CA GLU A 95 14.86 0.28 -2.60
C GLU A 95 14.27 1.33 -1.66
N TYR A 96 13.71 2.40 -2.23
CA TYR A 96 13.00 3.40 -1.42
C TYR A 96 11.77 2.79 -0.75
N GLY A 97 10.97 2.02 -1.49
CA GLY A 97 9.78 1.37 -0.95
C GLY A 97 10.08 0.45 0.22
N LYS A 98 11.25 -0.20 0.22
CA LYS A 98 11.67 -1.07 1.32
C LYS A 98 11.83 -0.32 2.64
N THR A 99 12.00 0.99 2.61
CA THR A 99 12.08 1.77 3.84
C THR A 99 10.75 1.76 4.62
N ALA A 100 9.64 1.39 3.97
CA ALA A 100 8.34 1.25 4.62
C ALA A 100 8.12 -0.12 5.27
N ASN A 101 9.07 -1.06 5.14
CA ASN A 101 8.90 -2.41 5.66
C ASN A 101 8.61 -2.44 7.15
N GLU A 102 9.31 -1.65 7.96
CA GLU A 102 9.07 -1.58 9.40
C GLU A 102 7.65 -1.12 9.73
N ILE A 103 7.17 -0.13 8.98
CA ILE A 103 5.80 0.38 9.18
C ILE A 103 4.79 -0.72 8.92
N ILE A 104 4.96 -1.44 7.81
CA ILE A 104 4.04 -2.49 7.41
C ILE A 104 4.10 -3.66 8.39
N ASP A 105 5.28 -4.04 8.86
CA ASP A 105 5.43 -5.10 9.85
C ASP A 105 4.71 -4.76 11.15
N VAL A 106 4.84 -3.52 11.62
CA VAL A 106 4.14 -3.06 12.82
C VAL A 106 2.63 -3.05 12.59
N MET A 107 2.18 -2.66 11.41
CA MET A 107 0.75 -2.69 11.05
C MET A 107 0.21 -4.12 11.10
N CYS A 108 0.95 -5.09 10.58
CA CYS A 108 0.54 -6.50 10.63
C CYS A 108 0.46 -7.00 12.06
N THR A 109 1.45 -6.68 12.89
CA THR A 109 1.49 -7.09 14.29
C THR A 109 0.34 -6.48 15.08
N TRP A 110 0.14 -5.17 14.91
CA TRP A 110 -0.93 -4.46 15.59
C TRP A 110 -2.31 -5.00 15.18
N GLY A 111 -2.50 -5.22 13.88
CA GLY A 111 -3.75 -5.75 13.34
C GLY A 111 -4.04 -7.16 13.84
N GLY A 112 -3.01 -8.01 13.87
CA GLY A 112 -3.14 -9.37 14.40
C GLY A 112 -3.56 -9.38 15.86
N GLU A 113 -2.99 -8.49 16.68
CA GLU A 113 -3.37 -8.34 18.09
C GLU A 113 -4.80 -7.82 18.23
N ASN A 114 -5.20 -6.87 17.39
CA ASN A 114 -6.57 -6.37 17.36
C ASN A 114 -7.56 -7.50 17.08
N ILE A 115 -7.26 -8.35 16.10
CA ILE A 115 -8.10 -9.49 15.75
C ILE A 115 -8.20 -10.46 16.94
N ARG A 116 -7.08 -10.74 17.60
CA ARG A 116 -7.05 -11.61 18.77
C ARG A 116 -7.97 -11.10 19.87
N LEU A 117 -7.89 -9.81 20.19
CA LEU A 117 -8.75 -9.20 21.22
C LEU A 117 -10.23 -9.25 20.84
N ARG A 118 -10.56 -9.00 19.59
CA ARG A 118 -11.94 -9.05 19.11
C ARG A 118 -12.50 -10.47 19.17
N LYS A 119 -11.69 -11.47 18.88
CA LYS A 119 -12.10 -12.88 19.03
C LYS A 119 -12.39 -13.20 20.49
N LEU A 120 -11.59 -12.70 21.42
CA LEU A 120 -11.82 -12.88 22.86
C LEU A 120 -13.13 -12.21 23.30
N GLN A 121 -13.57 -11.17 22.58
CA GLN A 121 -14.84 -10.49 22.84
C GLN A 121 -16.03 -11.17 22.17
N GLY A 122 -15.81 -12.29 21.49
CA GLY A 122 -16.86 -13.07 20.90
C GLY A 122 -17.10 -12.85 19.42
N GLU A 123 -16.29 -12.04 18.73
CA GLU A 123 -16.43 -11.90 17.28
C GLU A 123 -15.91 -13.12 16.55
N ASP A 124 -16.63 -13.52 15.53
CA ASP A 124 -16.24 -14.65 14.68
C ASP A 124 -15.37 -14.12 13.54
N ILE A 125 -14.06 -14.22 13.73
CA ILE A 125 -13.07 -13.70 12.78
C ILE A 125 -12.09 -14.82 12.44
N ASN A 126 -11.81 -14.98 11.15
CA ASN A 126 -10.82 -15.91 10.66
C ASN A 126 -9.67 -15.16 10.01
N LEU A 127 -8.47 -15.29 10.57
CA LEU A 127 -7.26 -14.71 10.00
C LEU A 127 -6.52 -15.80 9.24
N LEU A 128 -6.42 -15.63 7.92
CA LEU A 128 -5.82 -16.64 7.04
C LEU A 128 -4.31 -16.48 6.86
N GLU A 129 -3.71 -15.52 7.53
CA GLU A 129 -2.28 -15.25 7.47
C GLU A 129 -1.48 -16.43 8.02
N LYS A 130 -0.40 -16.78 7.31
CA LYS A 130 0.47 -17.88 7.70
C LYS A 130 1.61 -17.41 8.57
#